data_8774ae1b5bbd54937d14bb1f78c8af69
#
_entry.id   8774ae1b5bbd54937d14bb1f78c8af69
#
_cell.length_a   1.000
_cell.length_b   1.000
_cell.length_c   1.000
_cell.angle_alpha   90.00
_cell.angle_beta   90.00
_cell.angle_gamma   90.00
#
_symmetry.space_group_name_H-M   'P 1'
#
loop_
_entity.id
_entity.type
_entity.pdbx_description
1 polymer ?
#
loop_
_entity_poly.entity_id
_entity_poly.type
_entity_poly.pdbx_seq_one_letter_code
_entity_poly.pdbx_strand_id
1 'polypeptide(L)'
;MGITTSKFVWMNGKFVKWQDAKVHVLTHALHYGSAIYEGVHAYKTDEGTALFRLNEHIDRFFYSANALSMSIKFAKSQLISSVKKLIKMNRIGDGYVRPLAYYGYGNVGVFPKDIPTDVALIAIPWGYYYTKDLRIRTSSFIRHSDKSSVYGAKLSGNYANSILAMHEVRKKGYDEALM
;
A
#
# COMPACT_ATOMS: atom_id res chain seq x y z
N MET A 1 -9.09 -7.20 15.21
CA MET A 1 -9.75 -5.87 15.15
C MET A 1 -10.18 -5.60 13.73
N GLY A 2 -11.45 -5.17 13.50
CA GLY A 2 -11.89 -4.71 12.19
C GLY A 2 -11.28 -3.35 11.85
N ILE A 3 -11.09 -3.07 10.56
CA ILE A 3 -10.62 -1.76 10.09
C ILE A 3 -11.72 -0.72 10.33
N THR A 4 -11.38 0.40 10.96
CA THR A 4 -12.27 1.56 11.00
C THR A 4 -12.34 2.17 9.60
N THR A 5 -13.51 2.14 8.97
CA THR A 5 -13.72 2.64 7.62
C THR A 5 -13.73 4.16 7.59
N SER A 6 -13.31 4.72 6.46
CA SER A 6 -13.43 6.15 6.13
C SER A 6 -14.67 6.42 5.29
N LYS A 7 -14.97 7.70 5.01
CA LYS A 7 -16.09 8.08 4.15
C LYS A 7 -15.73 7.98 2.66
N PHE A 8 -14.50 8.37 2.33
CA PHE A 8 -14.04 8.53 0.95
C PHE A 8 -12.70 7.82 0.72
N VAL A 9 -12.54 7.37 -0.52
CA VAL A 9 -11.29 6.91 -1.13
C VAL A 9 -11.06 7.76 -2.38
N TRP A 10 -9.80 8.07 -2.72
CA TRP A 10 -9.50 8.66 -4.02
C TRP A 10 -9.11 7.53 -4.97
N MET A 11 -9.76 7.45 -6.14
CA MET A 11 -9.48 6.47 -7.19
C MET A 11 -9.44 7.16 -8.56
N ASN A 12 -8.34 6.98 -9.28
CA ASN A 12 -8.19 7.44 -10.67
C ASN A 12 -8.64 8.88 -10.91
N GLY A 13 -8.24 9.81 -10.01
CA GLY A 13 -8.54 11.23 -10.13
C GLY A 13 -9.83 11.70 -9.44
N LYS A 14 -10.62 10.79 -8.87
CA LYS A 14 -11.92 11.12 -8.26
C LYS A 14 -11.99 10.66 -6.79
N PHE A 15 -12.69 11.44 -5.97
CA PHE A 15 -13.07 11.00 -4.61
C PHE A 15 -14.40 10.23 -4.72
N VAL A 16 -14.37 8.96 -4.35
CA VAL A 16 -15.52 8.05 -4.36
C VAL A 16 -15.88 7.69 -2.93
N LYS A 17 -17.14 7.26 -2.69
CA LYS A 17 -17.52 6.74 -1.37
C LYS A 17 -16.77 5.45 -1.07
N TRP A 18 -16.54 5.15 0.19
CA TRP A 18 -15.82 3.95 0.63
C TRP A 18 -16.36 2.66 0.00
N GLN A 19 -17.68 2.47 0.02
CA GLN A 19 -18.33 1.28 -0.53
C GLN A 19 -18.23 1.14 -2.04
N ASP A 20 -17.95 2.22 -2.76
CA ASP A 20 -17.84 2.27 -4.22
C ASP A 20 -16.41 2.05 -4.71
N ALA A 21 -15.43 2.01 -3.80
CA ALA A 21 -14.03 1.72 -4.10
C ALA A 21 -13.85 0.21 -4.36
N LYS A 22 -14.27 -0.26 -5.52
CA LYS A 22 -14.27 -1.67 -5.92
C LYS A 22 -13.47 -1.89 -7.19
N VAL A 23 -12.96 -3.10 -7.35
CA VAL A 23 -12.26 -3.55 -8.56
C VAL A 23 -12.91 -4.83 -9.08
N HIS A 24 -12.77 -5.09 -10.36
CA HIS A 24 -13.28 -6.31 -10.98
C HIS A 24 -12.41 -7.51 -10.58
N VAL A 25 -13.00 -8.71 -10.45
CA VAL A 25 -12.26 -9.94 -10.07
C VAL A 25 -11.16 -10.34 -11.07
N LEU A 26 -11.27 -9.93 -12.33
CA LEU A 26 -10.24 -10.12 -13.37
C LEU A 26 -9.17 -9.00 -13.38
N THR A 27 -9.12 -8.14 -12.36
CA THR A 27 -8.02 -7.18 -12.18
C THR A 27 -6.71 -7.95 -12.12
N HIS A 28 -5.78 -7.64 -13.02
CA HIS A 28 -4.51 -8.36 -13.19
C HIS A 28 -3.73 -8.50 -11.88
N ALA A 29 -3.74 -7.48 -11.06
CA ALA A 29 -3.05 -7.47 -9.78
C ALA A 29 -3.58 -8.53 -8.79
N LEU A 30 -4.85 -8.93 -8.88
CA LEU A 30 -5.42 -9.98 -8.03
C LEU A 30 -4.89 -11.37 -8.36
N HIS A 31 -4.44 -11.59 -9.60
CA HIS A 31 -3.93 -12.88 -10.07
C HIS A 31 -2.41 -12.99 -9.94
N TYR A 32 -1.67 -11.89 -10.18
CA TYR A 32 -0.22 -11.90 -10.31
C TYR A 32 0.51 -11.06 -9.25
N GLY A 33 -0.21 -10.44 -8.30
CA GLY A 33 0.40 -9.54 -7.33
C GLY A 33 1.04 -8.30 -7.95
N SER A 34 0.66 -7.96 -9.19
CA SER A 34 1.20 -6.86 -9.99
C SER A 34 0.67 -5.51 -9.52
N ALA A 35 1.05 -5.16 -8.30
CA ALA A 35 0.71 -3.91 -7.64
C ALA A 35 1.90 -3.41 -6.82
N ILE A 36 1.89 -2.11 -6.55
CA ILE A 36 2.82 -1.44 -5.63
C ILE A 36 2.02 -0.63 -4.61
N TYR A 37 2.56 -0.46 -3.41
CA TYR A 37 1.90 0.38 -2.43
C TYR A 37 2.88 1.12 -1.53
N GLU A 38 2.39 2.14 -0.83
CA GLU A 38 3.10 2.82 0.23
C GLU A 38 2.33 2.83 1.54
N GLY A 39 3.01 3.22 2.60
CA GLY A 39 2.42 3.37 3.92
C GLY A 39 2.95 4.63 4.58
N VAL A 40 2.08 5.62 4.76
CA VAL A 40 2.41 6.91 5.35
C VAL A 40 1.64 7.08 6.65
N HIS A 41 2.34 7.33 7.74
CA HIS A 41 1.68 7.67 9.00
C HIS A 41 1.22 9.13 8.99
N ALA A 42 0.00 9.32 9.49
CA ALA A 42 -0.58 10.62 9.80
C ALA A 42 -0.63 10.77 11.31
N TYR A 43 -0.19 11.93 11.81
CA TYR A 43 -0.16 12.25 13.24
C TYR A 43 -0.95 13.52 13.51
N LYS A 44 -1.82 13.47 14.51
CA LYS A 44 -2.51 14.65 15.01
C LYS A 44 -1.50 15.56 15.70
N THR A 45 -1.51 16.84 15.34
CA THR A 45 -0.69 17.90 15.97
C THR A 45 -1.58 19.10 16.29
N ASP A 46 -1.06 20.06 17.02
CA ASP A 46 -1.78 21.31 17.36
C ASP A 46 -2.07 22.16 16.10
N GLU A 47 -1.23 22.04 15.06
CA GLU A 47 -1.40 22.73 13.78
C GLU A 47 -2.25 21.95 12.75
N GLY A 48 -2.76 20.76 13.13
CA GLY A 48 -3.55 19.88 12.26
C GLY A 48 -2.92 18.49 12.09
N THR A 49 -3.13 17.86 10.94
CA THR A 49 -2.59 16.51 10.69
C THR A 49 -1.28 16.58 9.91
N ALA A 50 -0.20 16.14 10.53
CA ALA A 50 1.10 15.98 9.89
C ALA A 50 1.20 14.61 9.17
N LEU A 51 1.76 14.61 7.96
CA LEU A 51 2.04 13.40 7.17
C LEU A 51 3.54 13.16 7.15
N PHE A 52 4.00 12.11 7.81
CA PHE A 52 5.43 11.87 7.98
C PHE A 52 6.08 11.50 6.65
N ARG A 53 7.02 12.34 6.19
CA ARG A 53 7.83 12.13 4.99
C ARG A 53 7.03 11.78 3.72
N LEU A 54 5.88 12.43 3.52
CA LEU A 54 4.98 12.13 2.40
C LEU A 54 5.67 12.22 1.03
N ASN A 55 6.56 13.19 0.85
CA ASN A 55 7.26 13.39 -0.42
C ASN A 55 8.14 12.19 -0.77
N GLU A 56 8.95 11.71 0.17
CA GLU A 56 9.85 10.57 0.00
C GLU A 56 9.08 9.26 -0.20
N HIS A 57 7.94 9.10 0.46
CA HIS A 57 7.03 7.98 0.21
C HIS A 57 6.47 8.02 -1.21
N ILE A 58 6.07 9.18 -1.72
CA ILE A 58 5.61 9.33 -3.10
C ILE A 58 6.76 9.11 -4.09
N ASP A 59 7.99 9.55 -3.78
CA ASP A 59 9.15 9.25 -4.62
C ASP A 59 9.40 7.74 -4.73
N ARG A 60 9.36 7.01 -3.61
CA ARG A 60 9.50 5.54 -3.62
C ARG A 60 8.31 4.84 -4.29
N PHE A 61 7.11 5.40 -4.20
CA PHE A 61 5.94 4.92 -4.93
C PHE A 61 6.18 4.90 -6.45
N PHE A 62 6.72 5.99 -7.01
CA PHE A 62 7.09 6.07 -8.43
C PHE A 62 8.27 5.17 -8.76
N TYR A 63 9.27 5.07 -7.88
CA TYR A 63 10.37 4.11 -8.05
C TYR A 63 9.83 2.67 -8.14
N SER A 64 8.92 2.30 -7.26
CA SER A 64 8.30 0.97 -7.27
C SER A 64 7.43 0.74 -8.51
N ALA A 65 6.74 1.76 -9.01
CA ALA A 65 5.99 1.70 -10.26
C ALA A 65 6.89 1.42 -11.46
N ASN A 66 8.04 2.09 -11.54
CA ASN A 66 9.03 1.87 -12.58
C ASN A 66 9.58 0.43 -12.57
N ALA A 67 9.75 -0.18 -11.39
CA ALA A 67 10.20 -1.56 -11.28
C ALA A 67 9.25 -2.58 -11.96
N LEU A 68 7.97 -2.26 -12.07
CA LEU A 68 6.96 -3.05 -12.78
C LEU A 68 6.56 -2.42 -14.13
N SER A 69 7.29 -1.41 -14.62
CA SER A 69 6.97 -0.67 -15.85
C SER A 69 5.55 -0.07 -15.85
N MET A 70 5.02 0.28 -14.67
CA MET A 70 3.71 0.92 -14.53
C MET A 70 3.77 2.40 -14.91
N SER A 71 2.90 2.83 -15.81
CA SER A 71 2.75 4.23 -16.18
C SER A 71 1.66 4.90 -15.33
N ILE A 72 2.07 5.65 -14.30
CA ILE A 72 1.17 6.43 -13.47
C ILE A 72 0.84 7.75 -14.18
N LYS A 73 -0.44 7.97 -14.53
CA LYS A 73 -0.92 9.14 -15.29
C LYS A 73 -1.02 10.42 -14.45
N PHE A 74 -0.74 10.36 -13.15
CA PHE A 74 -0.88 11.48 -12.21
C PHE A 74 0.50 12.01 -11.81
N ALA A 75 0.64 13.34 -11.75
CA ALA A 75 1.86 13.95 -11.24
C ALA A 75 2.04 13.71 -9.73
N LYS A 76 3.28 13.65 -9.24
CA LYS A 76 3.59 13.53 -7.80
C LYS A 76 2.88 14.58 -6.96
N SER A 77 2.91 15.84 -7.41
CA SER A 77 2.24 16.97 -6.74
C SER A 77 0.73 16.78 -6.64
N GLN A 78 0.10 16.19 -7.66
CA GLN A 78 -1.32 15.87 -7.66
C GLN A 78 -1.65 14.77 -6.64
N LEU A 79 -0.85 13.72 -6.53
CA LEU A 79 -1.05 12.67 -5.53
C LEU A 79 -0.86 13.24 -4.11
N ILE A 80 0.17 14.03 -3.87
CA ILE A 80 0.43 14.69 -2.60
C ILE A 80 -0.76 15.58 -2.18
N SER A 81 -1.25 16.43 -3.08
CA SER A 81 -2.41 17.29 -2.80
C SER A 81 -3.69 16.49 -2.55
N SER A 82 -3.88 15.38 -3.29
CA SER A 82 -5.01 14.47 -3.13
C SER A 82 -4.98 13.73 -1.78
N VAL A 83 -3.80 13.30 -1.31
CA VAL A 83 -3.62 12.72 0.03
C VAL A 83 -4.02 13.73 1.10
N LYS A 84 -3.48 14.97 1.03
CA LYS A 84 -3.82 16.03 2.00
C LYS A 84 -5.33 16.34 2.01
N LYS A 85 -5.96 16.41 0.84
CA LYS A 85 -7.40 16.61 0.72
C LYS A 85 -8.20 15.43 1.29
N LEU A 86 -7.77 14.20 1.03
CA LEU A 86 -8.42 12.98 1.51
C LEU A 86 -8.42 12.90 3.05
N ILE A 87 -7.28 13.24 3.70
CA ILE A 87 -7.15 13.35 5.16
C ILE A 87 -8.21 14.32 5.72
N LYS A 88 -8.31 15.51 5.13
CA LYS A 88 -9.29 16.54 5.55
C LYS A 88 -10.74 16.06 5.36
N MET A 89 -11.07 15.48 4.20
CA MET A 89 -12.42 15.00 3.89
C MET A 89 -12.86 13.88 4.84
N ASN A 90 -11.93 13.00 5.24
CA ASN A 90 -12.18 11.92 6.17
C ASN A 90 -12.03 12.31 7.65
N ARG A 91 -11.61 13.55 7.96
CA ARG A 91 -11.39 14.08 9.33
C ARG A 91 -10.42 13.20 10.13
N ILE A 92 -9.33 12.75 9.50
CA ILE A 92 -8.34 11.89 10.13
C ILE A 92 -7.33 12.77 10.88
N GLY A 93 -7.16 12.50 12.18
CA GLY A 93 -6.07 13.01 13.00
C GLY A 93 -4.89 12.04 12.95
N ASP A 94 -4.93 11.04 13.84
CA ASP A 94 -4.00 9.92 13.79
C ASP A 94 -4.50 8.86 12.81
N GLY A 95 -3.62 8.39 11.92
CA GLY A 95 -4.05 7.48 10.89
C GLY A 95 -2.95 6.94 9.98
N TYR A 96 -3.39 6.25 8.98
CA TYR A 96 -2.53 5.61 8.00
C TYR A 96 -3.04 5.87 6.59
N VAL A 97 -2.13 6.29 5.71
CA VAL A 97 -2.42 6.51 4.29
C VAL A 97 -1.73 5.41 3.48
N ARG A 98 -2.48 4.78 2.60
CA ARG A 98 -2.01 3.77 1.66
C ARG A 98 -2.20 4.23 0.22
N PRO A 99 -1.19 4.84 -0.41
CA PRO A 99 -1.12 4.92 -1.86
C PRO A 99 -0.98 3.50 -2.44
N LEU A 100 -1.74 3.20 -3.48
CA LEU A 100 -1.75 1.93 -4.18
C LEU A 100 -1.79 2.19 -5.68
N ALA A 101 -0.93 1.54 -6.46
CA ALA A 101 -1.07 1.46 -7.92
C ALA A 101 -1.02 -0.01 -8.33
N TYR A 102 -1.78 -0.35 -9.34
CA TYR A 102 -1.91 -1.73 -9.77
C TYR A 102 -2.29 -1.81 -11.26
N TYR A 103 -1.88 -2.88 -11.90
CA TYR A 103 -2.42 -3.22 -13.20
C TYR A 103 -3.88 -3.64 -13.07
N GLY A 104 -4.74 -2.89 -13.73
CA GLY A 104 -6.19 -3.00 -13.63
C GLY A 104 -6.79 -4.15 -14.42
N TYR A 105 -8.02 -3.94 -14.89
CA TYR A 105 -8.75 -4.89 -15.73
C TYR A 105 -8.31 -4.77 -17.20
N GLY A 106 -8.11 -5.92 -17.85
CA GLY A 106 -7.75 -5.93 -19.28
C GLY A 106 -7.39 -7.33 -19.79
N ASN A 107 -6.23 -7.83 -19.47
CA ASN A 107 -5.70 -9.10 -19.99
C ASN A 107 -5.39 -10.06 -18.83
N VAL A 108 -5.32 -11.37 -19.12
CA VAL A 108 -5.04 -12.45 -18.16
C VAL A 108 -3.66 -13.10 -18.32
N GLY A 109 -2.83 -12.62 -19.22
CA GLY A 109 -1.44 -13.11 -19.35
C GLY A 109 -0.50 -12.52 -18.29
N VAL A 110 0.60 -13.20 -17.95
CA VAL A 110 1.60 -12.70 -16.99
C VAL A 110 2.17 -11.35 -17.42
N PHE A 111 2.42 -11.16 -18.71
CA PHE A 111 2.87 -9.88 -19.26
C PHE A 111 1.69 -8.91 -19.38
N PRO A 112 1.70 -7.76 -18.69
CA PRO A 112 0.56 -6.83 -18.61
C PRO A 112 0.46 -5.95 -19.87
N LYS A 113 0.33 -6.56 -21.04
CA LYS A 113 0.21 -5.85 -22.31
C LYS A 113 -1.13 -5.10 -22.37
N ASP A 114 -1.06 -3.81 -22.65
CA ASP A 114 -2.21 -2.91 -22.85
C ASP A 114 -3.18 -2.83 -21.63
N ILE A 115 -2.69 -3.18 -20.43
CA ILE A 115 -3.47 -3.08 -19.20
C ILE A 115 -3.29 -1.69 -18.59
N PRO A 116 -4.38 -1.00 -18.20
CA PRO A 116 -4.28 0.31 -17.54
C PRO A 116 -3.64 0.18 -16.16
N THR A 117 -2.84 1.18 -15.79
CA THR A 117 -2.41 1.36 -14.39
C THR A 117 -3.46 2.19 -13.65
N ASP A 118 -4.12 1.55 -12.71
CA ASP A 118 -5.06 2.21 -11.79
C ASP A 118 -4.35 2.67 -10.52
N VAL A 119 -4.82 3.78 -9.95
CA VAL A 119 -4.25 4.37 -8.72
C VAL A 119 -5.35 4.65 -7.71
N ALA A 120 -5.13 4.23 -6.47
CA ALA A 120 -5.98 4.54 -5.33
C ALA A 120 -5.18 5.15 -4.18
N LEU A 121 -5.76 6.10 -3.47
CA LEU A 121 -5.27 6.63 -2.21
C LEU A 121 -6.32 6.31 -1.14
N ILE A 122 -5.93 5.55 -0.14
CA ILE A 122 -6.79 5.14 0.95
C ILE A 122 -6.24 5.80 2.22
N ALA A 123 -7.11 6.41 3.02
CA ALA A 123 -6.74 6.98 4.30
C ALA A 123 -7.72 6.49 5.37
N ILE A 124 -7.21 5.89 6.43
CA ILE A 124 -8.01 5.31 7.51
C ILE A 124 -7.54 5.84 8.87
N PRO A 125 -8.43 6.03 9.84
CA PRO A 125 -8.04 6.23 11.22
C PRO A 125 -7.28 4.98 11.70
N TRP A 126 -6.10 5.20 12.29
CA TRP A 126 -5.27 4.12 12.79
C TRP A 126 -4.45 4.65 13.97
N GLY A 127 -4.53 3.94 15.10
CA GLY A 127 -3.68 4.21 16.25
C GLY A 127 -2.26 3.63 16.09
N TYR A 128 -1.59 3.41 17.20
CA TYR A 128 -0.27 2.78 17.21
C TYR A 128 -0.32 1.37 16.63
N TYR A 129 0.64 1.05 15.77
CA TYR A 129 0.74 -0.26 15.13
C TYR A 129 0.99 -1.37 16.15
N TYR A 130 1.88 -1.08 17.10
CA TYR A 130 2.16 -1.94 18.25
C TYR A 130 2.06 -1.14 19.55
N THR A 131 1.38 -1.72 20.54
CA THR A 131 1.18 -1.10 21.87
C THR A 131 1.94 -1.85 22.97
N LYS A 132 2.70 -2.89 22.62
CA LYS A 132 3.48 -3.74 23.53
C LYS A 132 4.74 -4.24 22.82
N ASP A 133 5.68 -4.76 23.63
CA ASP A 133 6.86 -5.45 23.12
C ASP A 133 6.46 -6.68 22.29
N LEU A 134 7.23 -6.96 21.25
CA LEU A 134 6.99 -8.05 20.34
C LEU A 134 8.00 -9.19 20.60
N ARG A 135 7.50 -10.41 20.59
CA ARG A 135 8.34 -11.61 20.55
C ARG A 135 8.62 -11.95 19.09
N ILE A 136 9.87 -11.76 18.68
CA ILE A 136 10.31 -11.95 17.30
C ILE A 136 11.04 -13.28 17.18
N ARG A 137 10.84 -13.99 16.06
CA ARG A 137 11.57 -15.21 15.72
C ARG A 137 12.11 -15.13 14.30
N THR A 138 13.35 -15.59 14.11
CA THR A 138 13.89 -15.78 12.75
C THR A 138 13.11 -16.89 12.05
N SER A 139 12.60 -16.59 10.88
CA SER A 139 11.89 -17.52 10.00
C SER A 139 12.87 -18.40 9.23
N SER A 140 12.42 -19.58 8.78
CA SER A 140 13.14 -20.39 7.78
C SER A 140 13.02 -19.85 6.38
N PHE A 141 12.02 -19.01 6.10
CA PHE A 141 11.89 -18.29 4.83
C PHE A 141 12.84 -17.10 4.79
N ILE A 142 13.53 -16.91 3.66
CA ILE A 142 14.43 -15.79 3.44
C ILE A 142 13.75 -14.71 2.58
N ARG A 143 14.18 -13.46 2.72
CA ARG A 143 13.74 -12.34 1.87
C ARG A 143 14.19 -12.57 0.43
N HIS A 144 13.47 -11.94 -0.50
CA HIS A 144 13.87 -11.87 -1.90
C HIS A 144 15.29 -11.30 -2.03
N SER A 145 16.10 -11.93 -2.86
CA SER A 145 17.41 -11.39 -3.27
C SER A 145 17.24 -10.34 -4.38
N ASP A 146 18.30 -9.60 -4.65
CA ASP A 146 18.41 -8.67 -5.79
C ASP A 146 18.29 -9.36 -7.16
N LYS A 147 18.49 -10.69 -7.21
CA LYS A 147 18.31 -11.51 -8.41
C LYS A 147 16.87 -11.99 -8.61
N SER A 148 16.02 -11.91 -7.58
CA SER A 148 14.64 -12.37 -7.65
C SER A 148 13.60 -11.24 -7.50
N SER A 149 14.05 -10.02 -7.17
CA SER A 149 13.19 -8.86 -7.02
C SER A 149 14.00 -7.57 -7.17
N VAL A 150 13.33 -6.42 -7.23
CA VAL A 150 13.98 -5.10 -7.30
C VAL A 150 14.18 -4.57 -5.89
N TYR A 151 15.43 -4.35 -5.50
CA TYR A 151 15.77 -3.82 -4.17
C TYR A 151 15.14 -2.44 -3.93
N GLY A 152 14.57 -2.25 -2.76
CA GLY A 152 13.93 -0.99 -2.36
C GLY A 152 12.54 -0.75 -2.93
N ALA A 153 12.12 -1.49 -3.98
CA ALA A 153 10.76 -1.40 -4.51
C ALA A 153 9.75 -2.09 -3.58
N LYS A 154 8.62 -1.42 -3.36
CA LYS A 154 7.55 -1.92 -2.48
C LYS A 154 6.46 -2.62 -3.28
N LEU A 155 6.80 -3.83 -3.79
CA LEU A 155 5.95 -4.65 -4.64
C LEU A 155 4.98 -5.51 -3.82
N SER A 156 3.68 -5.48 -4.14
CA SER A 156 2.65 -6.24 -3.42
C SER A 156 2.88 -7.75 -3.50
N GLY A 157 3.29 -8.28 -4.64
CA GLY A 157 3.57 -9.71 -4.83
C GLY A 157 4.63 -10.26 -3.88
N ASN A 158 5.63 -9.45 -3.50
CA ASN A 158 6.69 -9.85 -2.58
C ASN A 158 6.17 -10.17 -1.17
N TYR A 159 4.99 -9.66 -0.81
CA TYR A 159 4.40 -9.89 0.52
C TYR A 159 3.80 -11.28 0.73
N ALA A 160 3.60 -12.05 -0.34
CA ALA A 160 3.28 -13.48 -0.21
C ALA A 160 4.37 -14.21 0.58
N ASN A 161 5.64 -13.91 0.31
CA ASN A 161 6.79 -14.43 1.07
C ASN A 161 6.76 -14.01 2.56
N SER A 162 6.42 -12.74 2.85
CA SER A 162 6.26 -12.27 4.23
C SER A 162 5.09 -12.96 4.95
N ILE A 163 3.99 -13.26 4.25
CA ILE A 163 2.85 -14.00 4.81
C ILE A 163 3.27 -15.43 5.21
N LEU A 164 4.06 -16.11 4.38
CA LEU A 164 4.59 -17.45 4.71
C LEU A 164 5.43 -17.43 6.00
N ALA A 165 6.36 -16.47 6.09
CA ALA A 165 7.19 -16.29 7.28
C ALA A 165 6.35 -15.99 8.53
N MET A 166 5.34 -15.11 8.41
CA MET A 166 4.43 -14.79 9.50
C MET A 166 3.62 -16.02 9.95
N HIS A 167 3.09 -16.80 9.02
CA HIS A 167 2.38 -18.04 9.37
C HIS A 167 3.27 -19.04 10.11
N GLU A 168 4.52 -19.19 9.70
CA GLU A 168 5.48 -20.06 10.39
C GLU A 168 5.68 -19.65 11.86
N VAL A 169 5.99 -18.38 12.10
CA VAL A 169 6.33 -17.91 13.45
C VAL A 169 5.11 -17.79 14.36
N ARG A 170 3.93 -17.42 13.79
CA ARG A 170 2.66 -17.37 14.54
C ARG A 170 2.22 -18.73 15.06
N LYS A 171 2.40 -19.81 14.29
CA LYS A 171 2.14 -21.20 14.76
C LYS A 171 3.01 -21.58 15.95
N LYS A 172 4.16 -20.94 16.12
CA LYS A 172 5.10 -21.14 17.25
C LYS A 172 4.90 -20.12 18.39
N GLY A 173 3.84 -19.30 18.34
CA GLY A 173 3.48 -18.35 19.38
C GLY A 173 4.24 -17.03 19.37
N TYR A 174 4.95 -16.67 18.30
CA TYR A 174 5.67 -15.40 18.14
C TYR A 174 4.81 -14.34 17.47
N ASP A 175 5.16 -13.08 17.68
CA ASP A 175 4.37 -11.93 17.24
C ASP A 175 4.82 -11.38 15.87
N GLU A 176 6.12 -11.55 15.50
CA GLU A 176 6.69 -11.04 14.26
C GLU A 176 7.80 -11.97 13.74
N ALA A 177 8.03 -11.95 12.42
CA ALA A 177 9.05 -12.73 11.74
C ALA A 177 10.25 -11.85 11.36
N LEU A 178 11.46 -12.30 11.66
CA LEU A 178 12.70 -11.80 11.09
C LEU A 178 13.10 -12.71 9.92
N MET A 179 13.40 -12.10 8.75
CA MET A 179 13.77 -12.82 7.52
C MET A 179 15.14 -12.36 7.02
#